data_13313897167a5697c12555a52b01dce2
#
_entry.id   13313897167a5697c12555a52b01dce2
#
_cell.length_a   1.000
_cell.length_b   1.000
_cell.length_c   1.000
_cell.angle_alpha   90.00
_cell.angle_beta   90.00
_cell.angle_gamma   90.00
#
_symmetry.space_group_name_H-M   'P 1'
#
loop_
_entity.id
_entity.type
_entity.pdbx_description
1 polymer ?
#
loop_
_entity_poly.entity_id
_entity_poly.type
_entity_poly.pdbx_seq_one_letter_code
_entity_poly.pdbx_strand_id
1 'polypeptide(L)'
;DSKLSYEHPSQIEAIASISKNLASLNNLWGLEKWPSVNPKNIRDKIFVILGTKKEPMHFSEIAKEIRESDFSRKDVTTQAIHNELIKDKRFVLIGRGIYALDDWGFKKGTVADTITAVLEEAGEPLYRDEIVKRVLEKRKVKETTVLLNLQSKKEFKRVAKATYTLAE
;
A
#
# COMPACT_ATOMS: atom_id res chain seq x y z
N ASP A 1 -4.62 44.03 14.98
CA ASP A 1 -4.28 42.59 15.09
C ASP A 1 -4.99 41.98 16.29
N SER A 2 -6.26 41.61 16.11
CA SER A 2 -6.98 40.82 17.12
C SER A 2 -6.53 39.38 17.04
N LYS A 3 -5.65 38.97 17.96
CA LYS A 3 -5.35 37.54 18.19
C LYS A 3 -6.63 36.89 18.73
N LEU A 4 -7.33 36.14 17.89
CA LEU A 4 -8.41 35.26 18.32
C LEU A 4 -7.75 34.12 19.15
N SER A 5 -7.90 34.18 20.47
CA SER A 5 -7.54 33.07 21.36
C SER A 5 -8.70 32.09 21.39
N TYR A 6 -8.50 30.90 20.81
CA TYR A 6 -9.49 29.82 20.87
C TYR A 6 -9.22 28.98 22.12
N GLU A 7 -10.16 29.00 23.07
CA GLU A 7 -10.03 28.31 24.36
C GLU A 7 -10.38 26.81 24.30
N HIS A 8 -11.13 26.38 23.24
CA HIS A 8 -11.56 25.00 23.10
C HIS A 8 -11.45 24.47 21.66
N PRO A 9 -11.02 23.20 21.45
CA PRO A 9 -10.99 22.54 20.12
C PRO A 9 -12.33 22.59 19.37
N SER A 10 -13.45 22.48 20.09
CA SER A 10 -14.81 22.55 19.52
C SER A 10 -15.15 23.88 18.83
N GLN A 11 -14.55 24.98 19.28
CA GLN A 11 -14.74 26.30 18.65
C GLN A 11 -14.02 26.36 17.30
N ILE A 12 -12.83 25.76 17.21
CA ILE A 12 -12.07 25.66 15.96
C ILE A 12 -12.82 24.80 14.94
N GLU A 13 -13.36 23.65 15.39
CA GLU A 13 -14.18 22.76 14.56
C GLU A 13 -15.46 23.46 14.05
N ALA A 14 -16.14 24.21 14.91
CA ALA A 14 -17.33 24.94 14.54
C ALA A 14 -17.03 26.02 13.47
N ILE A 15 -15.93 26.76 13.62
CA ILE A 15 -15.51 27.75 12.64
C ILE A 15 -15.05 27.08 11.34
N ALA A 16 -14.31 25.97 11.43
CA ALA A 16 -13.86 25.21 10.27
C ALA A 16 -15.05 24.65 9.48
N SER A 17 -16.13 24.20 10.14
CA SER A 17 -17.32 23.63 9.51
C SER A 17 -18.11 24.60 8.63
N ILE A 18 -18.05 25.91 8.90
CA ILE A 18 -18.69 26.94 8.09
C ILE A 18 -17.81 27.44 6.93
N SER A 19 -16.55 27.03 6.89
CA SER A 19 -15.63 27.40 5.83
C SER A 19 -15.92 26.60 4.55
N LYS A 20 -16.10 27.30 3.43
CA LYS A 20 -16.26 26.67 2.10
C LYS A 20 -14.96 26.05 1.56
N ASN A 21 -13.82 26.37 2.15
CA ASN A 21 -12.49 25.94 1.70
C ASN A 21 -11.94 24.76 2.53
N LEU A 22 -12.63 24.38 3.60
CA LEU A 22 -12.24 23.28 4.48
C LEU A 22 -13.22 22.11 4.36
N ALA A 23 -12.70 20.90 4.50
CA ALA A 23 -13.48 19.66 4.61
C ALA A 23 -12.90 18.81 5.72
N SER A 24 -13.72 17.91 6.25
CA SER A 24 -13.28 16.93 7.24
C SER A 24 -13.69 15.52 6.84
N LEU A 25 -12.82 14.56 7.16
CA LEU A 25 -13.07 13.14 6.98
C LEU A 25 -12.34 12.38 8.10
N ASN A 26 -13.02 11.48 8.81
CA ASN A 26 -12.44 10.70 9.91
C ASN A 26 -11.73 11.58 10.96
N ASN A 27 -12.34 12.69 11.36
CA ASN A 27 -11.80 13.69 12.29
C ASN A 27 -10.51 14.41 11.80
N LEU A 28 -10.14 14.26 10.54
CA LEU A 28 -9.06 15.01 9.93
C LEU A 28 -9.64 16.22 9.17
N TRP A 29 -9.13 17.40 9.47
CA TRP A 29 -9.47 18.63 8.76
C TRP A 29 -8.41 19.00 7.74
N GLY A 30 -8.83 19.51 6.60
CA GLY A 30 -7.93 19.95 5.56
C GLY A 30 -8.61 20.80 4.50
N LEU A 31 -7.87 21.23 3.49
CA LEU A 31 -8.46 21.97 2.38
C LEU A 31 -9.43 21.07 1.60
N GLU A 32 -10.58 21.62 1.21
CA GLU A 32 -11.64 20.90 0.47
C GLU A 32 -11.12 20.20 -0.81
N LYS A 33 -10.05 20.73 -1.40
CA LYS A 33 -9.38 20.14 -2.57
C LYS A 33 -8.45 18.97 -2.26
N TRP A 34 -8.15 18.69 -1.00
CA TRP A 34 -7.28 17.58 -0.63
C TRP A 34 -8.01 16.24 -0.67
N PRO A 35 -7.48 15.24 -1.38
CA PRO A 35 -8.08 13.91 -1.46
C PRO A 35 -8.24 13.23 -0.09
N SER A 36 -7.37 13.53 0.86
CA SER A 36 -7.39 12.95 2.22
C SER A 36 -8.63 13.31 3.04
N VAL A 37 -9.28 14.44 2.74
CA VAL A 37 -10.48 14.91 3.45
C VAL A 37 -11.72 15.03 2.55
N ASN A 38 -11.54 14.99 1.23
CA ASN A 38 -12.63 15.05 0.25
C ASN A 38 -12.31 14.23 -1.01
N PRO A 39 -12.33 12.89 -0.90
CA PRO A 39 -12.04 12.00 -2.02
C PRO A 39 -13.15 12.06 -3.07
N LYS A 40 -12.88 12.70 -4.23
CA LYS A 40 -13.87 12.92 -5.31
C LYS A 40 -13.96 11.76 -6.30
N ASN A 41 -12.90 11.00 -6.47
CA ASN A 41 -12.81 9.90 -7.44
C ASN A 41 -12.40 8.57 -6.75
N ILE A 42 -12.47 7.47 -7.50
CA ILE A 42 -12.17 6.12 -6.98
C ILE A 42 -10.72 6.04 -6.46
N ARG A 43 -9.76 6.63 -7.15
CA ARG A 43 -8.33 6.62 -6.77
C ARG A 43 -8.09 7.28 -5.42
N ASP A 44 -8.75 8.42 -5.19
CA ASP A 44 -8.62 9.13 -3.93
C ASP A 44 -9.27 8.36 -2.78
N LYS A 45 -10.41 7.68 -3.03
CA LYS A 45 -11.05 6.80 -2.06
C LYS A 45 -10.14 5.63 -1.67
N ILE A 46 -9.51 4.97 -2.66
CA ILE A 46 -8.54 3.90 -2.41
C ILE A 46 -7.38 4.43 -1.56
N PHE A 47 -6.84 5.61 -1.90
CA PHE A 47 -5.74 6.24 -1.17
C PHE A 47 -6.11 6.51 0.30
N VAL A 48 -7.32 7.03 0.54
CA VAL A 48 -7.81 7.28 1.92
C VAL A 48 -7.95 5.98 2.70
N ILE A 49 -8.54 4.92 2.12
CA ILE A 49 -8.71 3.63 2.79
C ILE A 49 -7.36 3.04 3.18
N LEU A 50 -6.41 2.93 2.24
CA LEU A 50 -5.08 2.41 2.53
C LEU A 50 -4.36 3.26 3.58
N GLY A 51 -4.40 4.60 3.46
CA GLY A 51 -3.79 5.52 4.42
C GLY A 51 -4.39 5.45 5.83
N THR A 52 -5.69 5.15 5.95
CA THR A 52 -6.37 4.96 7.24
C THR A 52 -6.03 3.63 7.89
N LYS A 53 -6.05 2.54 7.11
CA LYS A 53 -5.73 1.18 7.61
C LYS A 53 -4.23 0.99 7.87
N LYS A 54 -3.37 1.74 7.17
CA LYS A 54 -1.90 1.68 7.26
C LYS A 54 -1.31 0.29 7.02
N GLU A 55 -2.00 -0.52 6.24
CA GLU A 55 -1.56 -1.88 5.88
C GLU A 55 -1.93 -2.22 4.44
N PRO A 56 -1.16 -3.11 3.79
CA PRO A 56 -1.49 -3.62 2.46
C PRO A 56 -2.79 -4.40 2.49
N MET A 57 -3.66 -4.17 1.48
CA MET A 57 -4.99 -4.78 1.40
C MET A 57 -5.23 -5.46 0.05
N HIS A 58 -6.03 -6.51 0.06
CA HIS A 58 -6.54 -7.11 -1.17
C HIS A 58 -7.56 -6.19 -1.84
N PHE A 59 -7.57 -6.10 -3.18
CA PHE A 59 -8.46 -5.17 -3.90
C PHE A 59 -9.95 -5.38 -3.60
N SER A 60 -10.37 -6.60 -3.25
CA SER A 60 -11.75 -6.89 -2.84
C SER A 60 -12.08 -6.34 -1.45
N GLU A 61 -11.11 -6.33 -0.54
CA GLU A 61 -11.26 -5.73 0.80
C GLU A 61 -11.34 -4.20 0.69
N ILE A 62 -10.46 -3.60 -0.14
CA ILE A 62 -10.55 -2.16 -0.46
C ILE A 62 -11.93 -1.81 -1.00
N ALA A 63 -12.47 -2.65 -1.91
CA ALA A 63 -13.80 -2.46 -2.46
C ALA A 63 -14.91 -2.52 -1.39
N LYS A 64 -14.78 -3.43 -0.43
CA LYS A 64 -15.70 -3.56 0.70
C LYS A 64 -15.64 -2.31 1.58
N GLU A 65 -14.46 -1.90 2.01
CA GLU A 65 -14.26 -0.72 2.84
C GLU A 65 -14.79 0.57 2.19
N ILE A 66 -14.58 0.74 0.88
CA ILE A 66 -15.13 1.89 0.15
C ILE A 66 -16.66 1.88 0.17
N ARG A 67 -17.31 0.72 0.00
CA ARG A 67 -18.78 0.63 0.03
C ARG A 67 -19.35 0.91 1.42
N GLU A 68 -18.64 0.53 2.47
CA GLU A 68 -19.03 0.73 3.87
C GLU A 68 -18.68 2.13 4.41
N SER A 69 -17.93 2.93 3.65
CA SER A 69 -17.50 4.27 4.08
C SER A 69 -18.55 5.36 3.78
N ASP A 70 -18.54 6.40 4.60
CA ASP A 70 -19.45 7.56 4.50
C ASP A 70 -19.30 8.36 3.18
N PHE A 71 -18.16 8.23 2.51
CA PHE A 71 -17.92 8.91 1.22
C PHE A 71 -18.31 8.09 -0.01
N SER A 72 -18.94 6.93 0.19
CA SER A 72 -19.46 6.12 -0.92
C SER A 72 -20.79 6.68 -1.43
N ARG A 73 -20.73 7.54 -2.45
CA ARG A 73 -21.95 8.12 -3.07
C ARG A 73 -22.47 7.35 -4.29
N LYS A 74 -21.73 6.36 -4.79
CA LYS A 74 -22.08 5.54 -5.96
C LYS A 74 -21.57 4.12 -5.73
N ASP A 75 -22.28 3.15 -6.28
CA ASP A 75 -21.82 1.77 -6.31
C ASP A 75 -20.51 1.66 -7.09
N VAL A 76 -19.43 1.42 -6.35
CA VAL A 76 -18.11 1.22 -6.92
C VAL A 76 -17.88 -0.28 -7.07
N THR A 77 -17.74 -0.72 -8.31
CA THR A 77 -17.50 -2.13 -8.60
C THR A 77 -16.07 -2.53 -8.25
N THR A 78 -15.89 -3.76 -7.80
CA THR A 78 -14.55 -4.32 -7.50
C THR A 78 -13.63 -4.25 -8.72
N GLN A 79 -14.18 -4.43 -9.93
CA GLN A 79 -13.42 -4.32 -11.18
C GLN A 79 -12.92 -2.89 -11.44
N ALA A 80 -13.74 -1.86 -11.16
CA ALA A 80 -13.34 -0.47 -11.31
C ALA A 80 -12.18 -0.13 -10.36
N ILE A 81 -12.24 -0.61 -9.12
CA ILE A 81 -11.16 -0.44 -8.13
C ILE A 81 -9.88 -1.10 -8.61
N HIS A 82 -9.96 -2.36 -9.06
CA HIS A 82 -8.79 -3.08 -9.59
C HIS A 82 -8.15 -2.35 -10.77
N ASN A 83 -8.95 -1.83 -11.70
CA ASN A 83 -8.46 -1.05 -12.84
C ASN A 83 -7.75 0.23 -12.41
N GLU A 84 -8.28 0.95 -11.41
CA GLU A 84 -7.66 2.17 -10.91
C GLU A 84 -6.37 1.89 -10.12
N LEU A 85 -6.31 0.80 -9.36
CA LEU A 85 -5.10 0.34 -8.66
C LEU A 85 -3.95 0.03 -9.63
N ILE A 86 -4.24 -0.52 -10.81
CA ILE A 86 -3.23 -0.80 -11.83
C ILE A 86 -2.73 0.49 -12.52
N LYS A 87 -3.62 1.44 -12.75
CA LYS A 87 -3.32 2.66 -13.52
C LYS A 87 -2.57 3.73 -12.73
N ASP A 88 -2.82 3.83 -11.43
CA ASP A 88 -2.29 4.92 -10.60
C ASP A 88 -0.98 4.51 -9.94
N LYS A 89 0.07 5.30 -10.18
CA LYS A 89 1.43 5.06 -9.67
C LYS A 89 1.58 5.14 -8.16
N ARG A 90 0.59 5.72 -7.46
CA ARG A 90 0.55 5.76 -5.98
C ARG A 90 0.39 4.39 -5.36
N PHE A 91 -0.07 3.39 -6.13
CA PHE A 91 -0.33 2.05 -5.66
C PHE A 91 0.69 1.06 -6.23
N VAL A 92 1.13 0.14 -5.39
CA VAL A 92 2.07 -0.92 -5.78
C VAL A 92 1.48 -2.30 -5.49
N LEU A 93 1.53 -3.18 -6.46
CA LEU A 93 1.15 -4.59 -6.31
C LEU A 93 2.28 -5.34 -5.61
N ILE A 94 2.03 -5.83 -4.40
CA ILE A 94 3.03 -6.51 -3.56
C ILE A 94 2.74 -8.00 -3.35
N GLY A 95 1.59 -8.46 -3.79
CA GLY A 95 1.16 -9.86 -3.67
C GLY A 95 0.03 -10.14 -4.66
N ARG A 96 -0.53 -11.36 -4.64
CA ARG A 96 -1.65 -11.74 -5.51
C ARG A 96 -2.90 -10.90 -5.16
N GLY A 97 -3.13 -9.84 -5.93
CA GLY A 97 -4.24 -8.91 -5.71
C GLY A 97 -4.10 -8.01 -4.48
N ILE A 98 -2.93 -7.99 -3.82
CA ILE A 98 -2.64 -7.17 -2.65
C ILE A 98 -1.89 -5.92 -3.07
N TYR A 99 -2.40 -4.78 -2.66
CA TYR A 99 -1.87 -3.46 -2.99
C TYR A 99 -1.47 -2.70 -1.74
N ALA A 100 -0.45 -1.86 -1.89
CA ALA A 100 0.07 -0.95 -0.88
C ALA A 100 0.25 0.45 -1.48
N LEU A 101 0.50 1.46 -0.66
CA LEU A 101 0.97 2.74 -1.15
C LEU A 101 2.45 2.66 -1.53
N ASP A 102 2.82 3.34 -2.60
CA ASP A 102 4.21 3.35 -3.13
C ASP A 102 5.21 3.96 -2.13
N ASP A 103 4.76 4.93 -1.33
CA ASP A 103 5.55 5.59 -0.28
C ASP A 103 5.81 4.71 0.97
N TRP A 104 5.18 3.54 1.07
CA TRP A 104 5.46 2.58 2.14
C TRP A 104 6.73 1.75 1.91
N GLY A 105 7.46 1.98 0.81
CA GLY A 105 8.76 1.38 0.53
C GLY A 105 8.72 -0.06 0.01
N PHE A 106 7.55 -0.60 -0.32
CA PHE A 106 7.44 -1.92 -0.96
C PHE A 106 7.96 -1.88 -2.39
N LYS A 107 8.87 -2.82 -2.73
CA LYS A 107 9.40 -2.93 -4.10
C LYS A 107 8.35 -3.49 -5.07
N LYS A 108 8.22 -2.84 -6.22
CA LYS A 108 7.42 -3.31 -7.37
C LYS A 108 8.08 -4.56 -7.98
N GLY A 109 7.27 -5.42 -8.60
CA GLY A 109 7.78 -6.57 -9.34
C GLY A 109 7.21 -7.91 -8.88
N THR A 110 7.80 -8.99 -9.34
CA THR A 110 7.45 -10.36 -8.96
C THR A 110 8.17 -10.79 -7.67
N VAL A 111 7.81 -11.95 -7.13
CA VAL A 111 8.56 -12.55 -6.01
C VAL A 111 10.01 -12.84 -6.43
N ALA A 112 10.22 -13.27 -7.67
CA ALA A 112 11.56 -13.50 -8.23
C ALA A 112 12.40 -12.20 -8.21
N ASP A 113 11.84 -11.08 -8.68
CA ASP A 113 12.55 -9.79 -8.64
C ASP A 113 12.93 -9.35 -7.22
N THR A 114 12.09 -9.66 -6.23
CA THR A 114 12.39 -9.37 -4.84
C THR A 114 13.50 -10.27 -4.30
N ILE A 115 13.52 -11.57 -4.68
CA ILE A 115 14.60 -12.50 -4.33
C ILE A 115 15.91 -12.06 -4.97
N THR A 116 15.88 -11.68 -6.27
CA THR A 116 17.04 -11.14 -6.98
C THR A 116 17.63 -9.94 -6.25
N ALA A 117 16.80 -8.96 -5.92
CA ALA A 117 17.25 -7.78 -5.18
C ALA A 117 17.86 -8.12 -3.80
N VAL A 118 17.31 -9.12 -3.09
CA VAL A 118 17.86 -9.58 -1.79
C VAL A 118 19.25 -10.21 -1.98
N LEU A 119 19.43 -11.02 -3.01
CA LEU A 119 20.73 -11.65 -3.32
C LEU A 119 21.76 -10.64 -3.84
N GLU A 120 21.35 -9.66 -4.66
CA GLU A 120 22.20 -8.55 -5.10
C GLU A 120 22.68 -7.67 -3.93
N GLU A 121 21.77 -7.31 -3.03
CA GLU A 121 22.10 -6.53 -1.83
C GLU A 121 23.06 -7.27 -0.88
N ALA A 122 22.97 -8.60 -0.83
CA ALA A 122 23.88 -9.41 -0.02
C ALA A 122 25.27 -9.53 -0.65
N GLY A 123 25.37 -9.59 -1.97
CA GLY A 123 26.63 -9.77 -2.71
C GLY A 123 27.29 -11.13 -2.53
N GLU A 124 26.65 -12.05 -1.79
CA GLU A 124 27.14 -13.39 -1.47
C GLU A 124 25.98 -14.41 -1.47
N PRO A 125 26.27 -15.72 -1.60
CA PRO A 125 25.24 -16.74 -1.49
C PRO A 125 24.59 -16.75 -0.11
N LEU A 126 23.24 -16.76 -0.07
CA LEU A 126 22.46 -16.74 1.16
C LEU A 126 21.80 -18.09 1.42
N TYR A 127 21.65 -18.42 2.71
CA TYR A 127 20.84 -19.55 3.15
C TYR A 127 19.35 -19.26 2.92
N ARG A 128 18.57 -20.27 2.51
CA ARG A 128 17.18 -20.11 2.10
C ARG A 128 16.31 -19.42 3.14
N ASP A 129 16.50 -19.73 4.43
CA ASP A 129 15.66 -19.18 5.51
C ASP A 129 15.94 -17.68 5.71
N GLU A 130 17.18 -17.25 5.48
CA GLU A 130 17.55 -15.83 5.47
C GLU A 130 16.97 -15.10 4.25
N ILE A 131 16.97 -15.74 3.08
CA ILE A 131 16.31 -15.18 1.89
C ILE A 131 14.81 -15.01 2.15
N VAL A 132 14.17 -16.06 2.69
CA VAL A 132 12.74 -16.02 3.04
C VAL A 132 12.45 -14.86 3.98
N LYS A 133 13.18 -14.72 5.07
CA LYS A 133 13.03 -13.66 6.05
C LYS A 133 13.10 -12.28 5.40
N ARG A 134 14.17 -11.99 4.66
CA ARG A 134 14.38 -10.70 3.98
C ARG A 134 13.32 -10.40 2.91
N VAL A 135 12.84 -11.43 2.21
CA VAL A 135 11.75 -11.28 1.22
C VAL A 135 10.43 -10.97 1.91
N LEU A 136 10.10 -11.62 3.03
CA LEU A 136 8.87 -11.38 3.78
C LEU A 136 8.83 -9.98 4.41
N GLU A 137 9.98 -9.43 4.80
CA GLU A 137 10.10 -8.03 5.25
C GLU A 137 9.76 -7.02 4.14
N LYS A 138 10.09 -7.36 2.88
CA LYS A 138 9.90 -6.49 1.71
C LYS A 138 8.59 -6.74 0.95
N ARG A 139 7.91 -7.89 1.23
CA ARG A 139 6.75 -8.32 0.46
C ARG A 139 5.81 -9.24 1.24
N LYS A 140 4.51 -8.98 1.16
CA LYS A 140 3.48 -9.82 1.80
C LYS A 140 3.17 -11.04 0.91
N VAL A 141 3.92 -12.13 1.09
CA VAL A 141 3.75 -13.41 0.36
C VAL A 141 3.88 -14.58 1.31
N LYS A 142 3.44 -15.77 0.88
CA LYS A 142 3.66 -17.01 1.65
C LYS A 142 5.11 -17.48 1.49
N GLU A 143 5.72 -18.00 2.55
CA GLU A 143 7.04 -18.61 2.53
C GLU A 143 7.17 -19.68 1.42
N THR A 144 6.16 -20.55 1.28
CA THR A 144 6.11 -21.57 0.23
C THR A 144 6.25 -21.01 -1.18
N THR A 145 5.74 -19.77 -1.43
CA THR A 145 5.88 -19.10 -2.72
C THR A 145 7.33 -18.65 -2.98
N VAL A 146 8.03 -18.18 -1.95
CA VAL A 146 9.46 -17.83 -2.05
C VAL A 146 10.28 -19.08 -2.33
N LEU A 147 10.05 -20.17 -1.59
CA LEU A 147 10.75 -21.45 -1.77
C LEU A 147 10.52 -22.04 -3.16
N LEU A 148 9.27 -21.98 -3.66
CA LEU A 148 8.95 -22.45 -5.00
C LEU A 148 9.70 -21.64 -6.09
N ASN A 149 9.77 -20.32 -5.95
CA ASN A 149 10.53 -19.48 -6.88
C ASN A 149 12.02 -19.80 -6.85
N LEU A 150 12.63 -19.97 -5.67
CA LEU A 150 14.04 -20.37 -5.54
C LEU A 150 14.37 -21.71 -6.22
N GLN A 151 13.41 -22.64 -6.24
CA GLN A 151 13.60 -23.97 -6.83
C GLN A 151 13.26 -24.04 -8.31
N SER A 152 12.27 -23.27 -8.78
CA SER A 152 11.72 -23.38 -10.14
C SER A 152 12.30 -22.40 -11.14
N LYS A 153 12.85 -21.29 -10.68
CA LYS A 153 13.37 -20.22 -11.56
C LYS A 153 14.84 -20.44 -11.89
N LYS A 154 15.17 -20.34 -13.19
CA LYS A 154 16.54 -20.50 -13.69
C LYS A 154 17.51 -19.40 -13.24
N GLU A 155 16.97 -18.29 -12.78
CA GLU A 155 17.70 -17.12 -12.28
C GLU A 155 18.40 -17.40 -10.93
N PHE A 156 18.02 -18.48 -10.23
CA PHE A 156 18.58 -18.87 -8.93
C PHE A 156 19.31 -20.18 -9.02
N LYS A 157 20.59 -20.19 -8.62
CA LYS A 157 21.43 -21.36 -8.61
C LYS A 157 21.67 -21.80 -7.16
N ARG A 158 21.43 -23.10 -6.90
CA ARG A 158 21.79 -23.71 -5.63
C ARG A 158 23.27 -24.06 -5.62
N VAL A 159 24.05 -23.46 -4.73
CA VAL A 159 25.51 -23.66 -4.61
C VAL A 159 25.91 -24.60 -3.47
N ALA A 160 25.08 -24.75 -2.43
CA ALA A 160 25.28 -25.66 -1.32
C ALA A 160 23.93 -26.14 -0.77
N LYS A 161 23.93 -26.92 0.31
CA LYS A 161 22.71 -27.39 0.98
C LYS A 161 21.91 -26.16 1.43
N ALA A 162 20.71 -25.98 0.84
CA ALA A 162 19.78 -24.87 1.09
C ALA A 162 20.39 -23.45 0.91
N THR A 163 21.47 -23.31 0.13
CA THR A 163 22.14 -22.04 -0.13
C THR A 163 22.00 -21.67 -1.60
N TYR A 164 21.61 -20.45 -1.89
CA TYR A 164 21.29 -19.97 -3.24
C TYR A 164 22.04 -18.69 -3.57
N THR A 165 22.35 -18.53 -4.85
CA THR A 165 22.92 -17.32 -5.47
C THR A 165 22.19 -17.02 -6.78
N LEU A 166 22.48 -15.89 -7.39
CA LEU A 166 22.05 -15.60 -8.74
C LEU A 166 22.80 -16.51 -9.72
N ALA A 167 22.12 -16.96 -10.76
CA ALA A 167 22.77 -17.59 -11.92
C ALA A 167 23.41 -16.48 -12.76
N GLU A 168 24.64 -16.71 -13.21
CA GLU A 168 25.32 -15.83 -14.17
C GLU A 168 24.66 -15.90 -15.55
#